data_21519e03ea9a3cff953b2952ff0f16b3
#
_entry.id   21519e03ea9a3cff953b2952ff0f16b3
#
_cell.length_a   1.000
_cell.length_b   1.000
_cell.length_c   1.000
_cell.angle_alpha   90.00
_cell.angle_beta   90.00
_cell.angle_gamma   90.00
#
_symmetry.space_group_name_H-M   'P 1'
#
loop_
_entity.id
_entity.type
_entity.pdbx_description
1 polymer ?
#
loop_
_entity_poly.entity_id
_entity_poly.type
_entity_poly.pdbx_seq_one_letter_code
_entity_poly.pdbx_strand_id
1 'polypeptide(L)'
;MTNIKLSLAIALVVGAFGSTKVFAVEYGVSIFADVAESDNALRDDDNRQSELQSEYGAAASLSDSSLFYLYDLDYRYSKFSYGEDSQPERGITEGTASLRLGKESGLFSVSANHSQSRTLIDRGEADTIDNSDERSILDVNPMLLFKAGPVDSINITGIYTKTRYEIQKQRNSDRSGGLARWSHALSPVSNMGVSVSAFEVEYTEIPDYVYDQQNAYFNYDASLRKLNYSLSLGYNLTKQNGEEYKAPSYDISFAYNATGQTFGAAFISRITDTSNGDNNRGAIMEEAEAVVDASALGADQFKLTAGDIFYRNTSLCGRCSLSLQVSREEEEYLSLTEESNTSNRGIATFAYSFKANTSFEYSYQRTKIEFEEDDLRDSIDSLSRVQLQQGFRFGLNLSAYYAARDRQSGTEGQGFTENLVGLRAEYILR
;
A
#
# COMPACT_ATOMS: atom_id res chain seq x y z
N MET A 1 -9.20 25.67 5.20
CA MET A 1 -10.29 25.64 6.24
C MET A 1 -11.15 24.38 6.17
N THR A 2 -10.73 23.31 5.49
CA THR A 2 -11.52 22.08 5.26
C THR A 2 -11.14 20.91 6.18
N ASN A 3 -9.97 20.96 6.83
CA ASN A 3 -9.44 19.85 7.64
C ASN A 3 -10.05 19.70 9.05
N ILE A 4 -10.82 20.68 9.53
CA ILE A 4 -11.44 20.62 10.87
C ILE A 4 -12.73 19.77 10.87
N LYS A 5 -13.37 19.56 9.71
CA LYS A 5 -14.64 18.82 9.62
C LYS A 5 -14.50 17.30 9.73
N LEU A 6 -13.36 16.74 9.35
CA LEU A 6 -13.13 15.29 9.45
C LEU A 6 -12.83 14.88 10.91
N SER A 7 -12.08 15.71 11.64
CA SER A 7 -11.77 15.48 13.05
C SER A 7 -13.02 15.51 13.96
N LEU A 8 -14.06 16.25 13.57
CA LEU A 8 -15.31 16.34 14.32
C LEU A 8 -16.24 15.14 14.04
N ALA A 9 -16.15 14.52 12.85
CA ALA A 9 -16.95 13.35 12.50
C ALA A 9 -16.49 12.09 13.24
N ILE A 10 -15.18 11.93 13.47
CA ILE A 10 -14.61 10.81 14.23
C ILE A 10 -15.03 10.92 15.72
N ALA A 11 -15.06 12.11 16.30
CA ALA A 11 -15.50 12.32 17.68
C ALA A 11 -17.00 12.05 17.89
N LEU A 12 -17.84 12.19 16.87
CA LEU A 12 -19.29 11.97 16.97
C LEU A 12 -19.69 10.49 16.91
N VAL A 13 -18.92 9.64 16.26
CA VAL A 13 -19.17 8.20 16.20
C VAL A 13 -18.88 7.52 17.55
N VAL A 14 -17.89 7.98 18.30
CA VAL A 14 -17.55 7.43 19.63
C VAL A 14 -18.60 7.79 20.67
N GLY A 15 -19.38 8.87 20.51
CA GLY A 15 -20.40 9.32 21.46
C GLY A 15 -21.77 8.61 21.39
N ALA A 16 -22.06 7.84 20.34
CA ALA A 16 -23.40 7.30 20.09
C ALA A 16 -23.65 5.87 20.65
N PHE A 17 -22.63 5.19 21.15
CA PHE A 17 -22.74 3.81 21.69
C PHE A 17 -22.75 3.74 23.22
N GLY A 18 -23.52 4.59 23.86
CA GLY A 18 -23.76 4.53 25.31
C GLY A 18 -24.74 3.42 25.68
N SER A 19 -24.30 2.16 25.83
CA SER A 19 -24.96 1.17 26.70
C SER A 19 -24.05 -0.01 27.03
N THR A 20 -23.51 0.01 28.21
CA THR A 20 -23.14 -1.08 29.15
C THR A 20 -23.00 -2.51 28.60
N LYS A 21 -22.03 -2.76 27.74
CA LYS A 21 -21.28 -4.01 27.66
C LYS A 21 -19.80 -3.62 27.65
N VAL A 22 -19.00 -4.33 28.45
CA VAL A 22 -17.54 -4.18 28.43
C VAL A 22 -17.07 -4.64 27.05
N PHE A 23 -16.95 -3.73 26.12
CA PHE A 23 -16.28 -3.94 24.85
C PHE A 23 -14.78 -3.87 25.12
N ALA A 24 -14.04 -4.87 24.71
CA ALA A 24 -12.58 -4.83 24.75
C ALA A 24 -12.08 -4.01 23.55
N VAL A 25 -12.41 -2.71 23.50
CA VAL A 25 -11.87 -1.79 22.50
C VAL A 25 -10.37 -1.67 22.72
N GLU A 26 -9.60 -2.06 21.74
CA GLU A 26 -8.16 -1.82 21.72
C GLU A 26 -7.91 -0.43 21.13
N TYR A 27 -7.18 0.40 21.85
CA TYR A 27 -6.78 1.71 21.36
C TYR A 27 -5.30 1.94 21.64
N GLY A 28 -4.65 2.64 20.74
CA GLY A 28 -3.28 3.09 20.86
C GLY A 28 -3.18 4.57 20.45
N VAL A 29 -2.40 5.33 21.19
CA VAL A 29 -2.01 6.68 20.80
C VAL A 29 -0.52 6.81 21.05
N SER A 30 0.22 7.32 20.07
CA SER A 30 1.61 7.66 20.26
C SER A 30 1.90 9.06 19.73
N ILE A 31 2.94 9.67 20.31
CA ILE A 31 3.55 10.89 19.80
C ILE A 31 5.01 10.58 19.51
N PHE A 32 5.55 11.17 18.47
CA PHE A 32 6.94 10.93 18.08
C PHE A 32 7.62 12.20 17.60
N ALA A 33 8.93 12.18 17.70
CA ALA A 33 9.82 13.17 17.10
C ALA A 33 11.04 12.43 16.56
N ASP A 34 11.45 12.79 15.36
CA ASP A 34 12.65 12.33 14.67
C ASP A 34 13.48 13.55 14.30
N VAL A 35 14.78 13.50 14.53
CA VAL A 35 15.70 14.53 14.13
C VAL A 35 16.90 13.86 13.47
N ALA A 36 17.21 14.26 12.25
CA ALA A 36 18.30 13.72 11.46
C ALA A 36 19.15 14.83 10.84
N GLU A 37 20.46 14.64 10.86
CA GLU A 37 21.40 15.44 10.10
C GLU A 37 21.62 14.76 8.75
N SER A 38 21.35 15.48 7.66
CA SER A 38 21.63 15.10 6.29
C SER A 38 22.84 15.85 5.78
N ASP A 39 23.73 15.18 5.02
CA ASP A 39 24.83 15.81 4.32
C ASP A 39 24.44 16.33 2.92
N ASN A 40 23.22 16.03 2.47
CA ASN A 40 22.68 16.45 1.16
C ASN A 40 21.15 16.52 1.19
N ALA A 41 20.57 17.47 1.92
CA ALA A 41 19.13 17.61 2.11
C ALA A 41 18.36 18.00 0.83
N LEU A 42 19.02 18.71 -0.10
CA LEU A 42 18.46 19.03 -1.42
C LEU A 42 18.37 17.81 -2.34
N ARG A 43 19.15 16.76 -2.05
CA ARG A 43 19.28 15.57 -2.92
C ARG A 43 19.74 15.97 -4.34
N ASP A 44 20.76 16.81 -4.37
CA ASP A 44 21.40 17.35 -5.57
C ASP A 44 22.92 17.26 -5.36
N ASP A 45 23.63 16.55 -6.25
CA ASP A 45 25.08 16.38 -6.11
C ASP A 45 25.87 17.64 -6.48
N ASP A 46 25.31 18.52 -7.28
CA ASP A 46 25.93 19.77 -7.70
C ASP A 46 25.79 20.87 -6.63
N ASN A 47 24.71 20.83 -5.84
CA ASN A 47 24.38 21.82 -4.81
C ASN A 47 24.13 21.17 -3.45
N ARG A 48 25.08 20.40 -2.96
CA ARG A 48 24.95 19.72 -1.66
C ARG A 48 24.75 20.70 -0.52
N GLN A 49 23.70 20.50 0.24
CA GLN A 49 23.38 21.28 1.44
C GLN A 49 23.23 20.34 2.64
N SER A 50 24.11 20.54 3.65
CA SER A 50 23.97 19.83 4.92
C SER A 50 22.94 20.54 5.78
N GLU A 51 22.01 19.78 6.37
CA GLU A 51 20.89 20.35 7.09
C GLU A 51 20.34 19.42 8.15
N LEU A 52 19.80 20.02 9.23
CA LEU A 52 19.04 19.33 10.24
C LEU A 52 17.58 19.23 9.79
N GLN A 53 17.15 18.01 9.55
CA GLN A 53 15.76 17.67 9.21
C GLN A 53 15.04 17.22 10.48
N SER A 54 13.78 17.58 10.63
CA SER A 54 12.93 17.09 11.71
C SER A 54 11.58 16.61 11.21
N GLU A 55 11.11 15.51 11.77
CA GLU A 55 9.77 14.98 11.61
C GLU A 55 9.15 14.83 13.00
N TYR A 56 7.96 15.36 13.21
CA TYR A 56 7.22 15.16 14.45
C TYR A 56 5.73 14.97 14.18
N GLY A 57 5.09 14.23 15.06
CA GLY A 57 3.69 13.94 14.85
C GLY A 57 3.07 13.06 15.91
N ALA A 58 1.92 12.51 15.52
CA ALA A 58 1.16 11.59 16.35
C ALA A 58 0.59 10.46 15.52
N ALA A 59 0.43 9.29 16.12
CA ALA A 59 -0.30 8.18 15.54
C ALA A 59 -1.42 7.75 16.50
N ALA A 60 -2.53 7.28 15.93
CA ALA A 60 -3.67 6.77 16.68
C ALA A 60 -4.21 5.51 16.03
N SER A 61 -4.40 4.46 16.82
CA SER A 61 -5.05 3.24 16.39
C SER A 61 -6.28 2.95 17.24
N LEU A 62 -7.30 2.34 16.63
CA LEU A 62 -8.53 1.95 17.30
C LEU A 62 -9.10 0.71 16.62
N SER A 63 -9.26 -0.39 17.35
CA SER A 63 -9.84 -1.60 16.79
C SER A 63 -10.82 -2.27 17.76
N ASP A 64 -11.87 -2.86 17.21
CA ASP A 64 -12.77 -3.76 17.91
C ASP A 64 -13.49 -4.67 16.91
N SER A 65 -13.88 -5.84 17.36
CA SER A 65 -14.56 -6.81 16.52
C SER A 65 -15.64 -7.57 17.27
N SER A 66 -16.72 -7.81 16.57
CA SER A 66 -17.80 -8.68 17.01
C SER A 66 -18.30 -9.56 15.86
N LEU A 67 -19.29 -10.39 16.15
CA LEU A 67 -19.94 -11.20 15.11
C LEU A 67 -20.59 -10.34 14.00
N PHE A 68 -21.02 -9.13 14.31
CA PHE A 68 -21.80 -8.25 13.43
C PHE A 68 -21.08 -7.01 12.96
N TYR A 69 -19.94 -6.70 13.53
CA TYR A 69 -19.11 -5.57 13.10
C TYR A 69 -17.63 -5.89 13.33
N LEU A 70 -16.82 -5.26 12.55
CA LEU A 70 -15.37 -5.11 12.74
C LEU A 70 -15.04 -3.68 12.34
N TYR A 71 -14.25 -3.00 13.13
CA TYR A 71 -13.57 -1.80 12.71
C TYR A 71 -12.12 -1.82 13.15
N ASP A 72 -11.28 -1.26 12.29
CA ASP A 72 -9.85 -1.10 12.50
C ASP A 72 -9.44 0.24 11.90
N LEU A 73 -8.77 1.07 12.68
CA LEU A 73 -8.26 2.37 12.25
C LEU A 73 -6.82 2.48 12.71
N ASP A 74 -5.95 2.90 11.81
CA ASP A 74 -4.56 3.24 12.09
C ASP A 74 -4.18 4.45 11.25
N TYR A 75 -3.94 5.59 11.89
CA TYR A 75 -3.56 6.83 11.23
C TYR A 75 -2.37 7.48 11.92
N ARG A 76 -1.48 8.01 11.09
CA ARG A 76 -0.31 8.78 11.48
C ARG A 76 -0.34 10.14 10.80
N TYR A 77 -0.11 11.19 11.55
CA TYR A 77 0.17 12.52 11.04
C TYR A 77 1.63 12.86 11.31
N SER A 78 2.37 13.26 10.28
CA SER A 78 3.75 13.70 10.34
C SER A 78 3.86 15.12 9.83
N LYS A 79 4.59 15.99 10.54
CA LYS A 79 5.01 17.28 10.02
C LYS A 79 6.53 17.26 9.80
N PHE A 80 6.93 17.57 8.58
CA PHE A 80 8.32 17.70 8.16
C PHE A 80 8.74 19.16 8.22
N SER A 81 9.95 19.43 8.71
CA SER A 81 10.56 20.76 8.79
C SER A 81 12.05 20.66 8.51
N TYR A 82 12.57 21.61 7.81
CA TYR A 82 13.94 21.69 7.29
C TYR A 82 14.58 22.97 7.80
N GLY A 83 15.76 22.87 8.47
CA GLY A 83 16.38 23.97 9.20
C GLY A 83 16.92 25.10 8.32
N GLU A 84 17.31 24.78 7.09
CA GLU A 84 17.84 25.73 6.10
C GLU A 84 16.91 25.91 4.89
N ASP A 85 15.62 25.50 5.05
CA ASP A 85 14.58 25.60 4.02
C ASP A 85 14.93 24.90 2.67
N SER A 86 15.72 23.80 2.72
CA SER A 86 16.05 23.01 1.52
C SER A 86 14.81 22.41 0.84
N GLN A 87 13.79 22.10 1.62
CA GLN A 87 12.49 21.62 1.17
C GLN A 87 11.37 22.34 1.96
N PRO A 88 10.15 22.44 1.40
CA PRO A 88 9.05 23.11 2.08
C PRO A 88 8.60 22.34 3.33
N GLU A 89 8.18 23.06 4.34
CA GLU A 89 7.48 22.44 5.46
C GLU A 89 6.13 21.86 4.98
N ARG A 90 5.88 20.60 5.30
CA ARG A 90 4.62 19.93 4.93
C ARG A 90 4.13 19.01 6.04
N GLY A 91 2.81 18.97 6.21
CA GLY A 91 2.12 17.96 7.02
C GLY A 91 1.58 16.86 6.11
N ILE A 92 1.85 15.61 6.42
CA ILE A 92 1.38 14.43 5.68
C ILE A 92 0.57 13.56 6.62
N THR A 93 -0.59 13.08 6.16
CA THR A 93 -1.41 12.09 6.85
C THR A 93 -1.37 10.79 6.10
N GLU A 94 -1.03 9.70 6.80
CA GLU A 94 -1.02 8.35 6.25
C GLU A 94 -1.80 7.41 7.15
N GLY A 95 -2.39 6.37 6.59
CA GLY A 95 -3.08 5.37 7.39
C GLY A 95 -4.25 4.72 6.68
N THR A 96 -4.87 3.81 7.41
CA THR A 96 -5.99 3.02 6.92
C THR A 96 -7.13 3.00 7.93
N ALA A 97 -8.35 2.85 7.41
CA ALA A 97 -9.52 2.54 8.21
C ALA A 97 -10.32 1.45 7.51
N SER A 98 -10.73 0.44 8.23
CA SER A 98 -11.66 -0.58 7.77
C SER A 98 -12.88 -0.66 8.66
N LEU A 99 -14.04 -0.81 8.04
CA LEU A 99 -15.32 -1.03 8.71
C LEU A 99 -16.08 -2.14 8.00
N ARG A 100 -16.51 -3.14 8.73
CA ARG A 100 -17.48 -4.13 8.26
C ARG A 100 -18.70 -4.11 9.16
N LEU A 101 -19.87 -4.00 8.56
CA LEU A 101 -21.17 -4.13 9.20
C LEU A 101 -21.90 -5.35 8.62
N GLY A 102 -22.52 -6.13 9.49
CA GLY A 102 -23.14 -7.41 9.13
C GLY A 102 -22.19 -8.59 9.35
N LYS A 103 -22.79 -9.77 9.46
CA LYS A 103 -22.05 -11.01 9.64
C LYS A 103 -21.40 -11.41 8.30
N GLU A 104 -20.11 -11.76 8.31
CA GLU A 104 -19.38 -12.17 7.10
C GLU A 104 -20.03 -13.35 6.36
N SER A 105 -20.52 -14.32 7.09
CA SER A 105 -21.27 -15.47 6.54
C SER A 105 -22.79 -15.26 6.46
N GLY A 106 -23.25 -14.01 6.69
CA GLY A 106 -24.65 -13.63 6.64
C GLY A 106 -25.13 -13.35 5.23
N LEU A 107 -26.44 -13.19 5.07
CA LEU A 107 -27.04 -12.84 3.78
C LEU A 107 -26.59 -11.48 3.27
N PHE A 108 -26.40 -10.52 4.18
CA PHE A 108 -26.03 -9.14 3.85
C PHE A 108 -24.92 -8.63 4.75
N SER A 109 -23.95 -7.97 4.15
CA SER A 109 -22.93 -7.19 4.86
C SER A 109 -22.51 -5.98 4.02
N VAL A 110 -21.91 -4.99 4.66
CA VAL A 110 -21.27 -3.83 4.02
C VAL A 110 -19.87 -3.68 4.56
N SER A 111 -18.89 -3.57 3.70
CA SER A 111 -17.54 -3.12 4.06
C SER A 111 -17.26 -1.74 3.52
N ALA A 112 -16.51 -0.95 4.28
CA ALA A 112 -15.97 0.33 3.84
C ALA A 112 -14.51 0.38 4.28
N ASN A 113 -13.62 0.71 3.35
CA ASN A 113 -12.19 0.87 3.57
C ASN A 113 -11.78 2.27 3.16
N HIS A 114 -10.91 2.88 3.93
CA HIS A 114 -10.29 4.14 3.57
C HIS A 114 -8.78 3.99 3.75
N SER A 115 -8.03 4.43 2.76
CA SER A 115 -6.58 4.54 2.85
C SER A 115 -6.14 5.94 2.47
N GLN A 116 -5.11 6.43 3.14
CA GLN A 116 -4.44 7.68 2.82
C GLN A 116 -2.93 7.42 2.81
N SER A 117 -2.28 7.73 1.71
CA SER A 117 -0.87 7.45 1.49
C SER A 117 -0.19 8.58 0.73
N ARG A 118 1.11 8.72 0.96
CA ARG A 118 1.96 9.58 0.16
C ARG A 118 2.34 8.89 -1.15
N THR A 119 2.30 9.63 -2.26
CA THR A 119 2.71 9.16 -3.59
C THR A 119 3.70 10.14 -4.20
N LEU A 120 4.48 9.72 -5.20
CA LEU A 120 5.31 10.63 -5.99
C LEU A 120 4.48 11.36 -7.05
N ILE A 121 4.83 12.61 -7.31
CA ILE A 121 4.31 13.40 -8.44
C ILE A 121 4.97 12.93 -9.73
N ASP A 122 6.29 12.81 -9.76
CA ASP A 122 7.07 12.24 -10.86
C ASP A 122 7.99 11.14 -10.34
N ARG A 123 7.92 9.95 -10.94
CA ARG A 123 8.76 8.79 -10.62
C ARG A 123 10.21 8.96 -11.11
N GLY A 124 10.41 9.73 -12.18
CA GLY A 124 11.73 10.05 -12.72
C GLY A 124 12.54 10.95 -11.79
N GLU A 125 11.91 11.66 -10.87
CA GLU A 125 12.55 12.58 -9.94
C GLU A 125 12.86 11.93 -8.57
N ALA A 126 13.68 12.62 -7.78
CA ALA A 126 14.02 12.19 -6.43
C ALA A 126 12.80 12.18 -5.50
N ASP A 127 12.76 11.23 -4.56
CA ASP A 127 11.77 11.19 -3.48
C ASP A 127 12.02 12.31 -2.48
N THR A 128 11.43 13.48 -2.75
CA THR A 128 11.45 14.68 -1.90
C THR A 128 10.03 15.03 -1.45
N ILE A 129 9.92 15.96 -0.50
CA ILE A 129 8.60 16.46 -0.07
C ILE A 129 7.94 17.25 -1.20
N ASP A 130 8.71 17.99 -2.00
CA ASP A 130 8.21 18.73 -3.18
C ASP A 130 7.65 17.80 -4.26
N ASN A 131 8.32 16.67 -4.50
CA ASN A 131 7.88 15.65 -5.45
C ASN A 131 6.90 14.65 -4.81
N SER A 132 6.05 15.09 -3.89
CA SER A 132 5.07 14.19 -3.26
C SER A 132 3.66 14.76 -3.27
N ASP A 133 2.69 13.87 -3.38
CA ASP A 133 1.26 14.14 -3.29
C ASP A 133 0.62 13.24 -2.22
N GLU A 134 -0.53 13.60 -1.71
CA GLU A 134 -1.33 12.75 -0.84
C GLU A 134 -2.50 12.15 -1.64
N ARG A 135 -2.59 10.81 -1.62
CA ARG A 135 -3.68 10.06 -2.23
C ARG A 135 -4.61 9.53 -1.14
N SER A 136 -5.90 9.76 -1.30
CA SER A 136 -6.97 9.24 -0.45
C SER A 136 -7.89 8.35 -1.28
N ILE A 137 -8.15 7.13 -0.82
CA ILE A 137 -9.03 6.15 -1.45
C ILE A 137 -10.10 5.74 -0.44
N LEU A 138 -11.35 5.80 -0.87
CA LEU A 138 -12.51 5.30 -0.14
C LEU A 138 -13.22 4.23 -0.96
N ASP A 139 -13.25 2.99 -0.46
CA ASP A 139 -13.99 1.87 -1.03
C ASP A 139 -15.23 1.54 -0.19
N VAL A 140 -16.38 1.37 -0.83
CA VAL A 140 -17.62 0.93 -0.17
C VAL A 140 -18.22 -0.24 -0.94
N ASN A 141 -18.35 -1.38 -0.26
CA ASN A 141 -18.70 -2.66 -0.89
C ASN A 141 -19.87 -3.33 -0.16
N PRO A 142 -21.14 -3.05 -0.54
CA PRO A 142 -22.28 -3.83 -0.08
C PRO A 142 -22.26 -5.22 -0.72
N MET A 143 -22.48 -6.27 0.07
CA MET A 143 -22.40 -7.66 -0.34
C MET A 143 -23.66 -8.44 0.04
N LEU A 144 -24.13 -9.24 -0.90
CA LEU A 144 -25.17 -10.26 -0.71
C LEU A 144 -24.57 -11.65 -0.90
N LEU A 145 -24.71 -12.53 0.08
CA LEU A 145 -24.20 -13.90 0.06
C LEU A 145 -25.34 -14.90 0.13
N PHE A 146 -25.54 -15.65 -0.93
CA PHE A 146 -26.52 -16.74 -1.04
C PHE A 146 -25.83 -18.10 -0.96
N LYS A 147 -26.27 -18.96 -0.07
CA LYS A 147 -25.82 -20.35 0.02
C LYS A 147 -26.78 -21.25 -0.72
N ALA A 148 -26.34 -21.84 -1.84
CA ALA A 148 -27.10 -22.78 -2.66
C ALA A 148 -26.76 -24.23 -2.30
N GLY A 149 -26.97 -24.60 -1.03
CA GLY A 149 -26.61 -25.91 -0.49
C GLY A 149 -25.34 -25.88 0.39
N PRO A 150 -24.76 -27.04 0.69
CA PRO A 150 -23.63 -27.16 1.61
C PRO A 150 -22.28 -26.76 0.99
N VAL A 151 -22.16 -26.78 -0.33
CA VAL A 151 -20.89 -26.60 -1.06
C VAL A 151 -20.91 -25.42 -2.03
N ASP A 152 -22.09 -24.90 -2.36
CA ASP A 152 -22.22 -23.81 -3.33
C ASP A 152 -22.61 -22.50 -2.65
N SER A 153 -21.98 -21.41 -3.11
CA SER A 153 -22.34 -20.06 -2.71
C SER A 153 -22.28 -19.10 -3.89
N ILE A 154 -23.13 -18.09 -3.86
CA ILE A 154 -23.15 -16.99 -4.82
C ILE A 154 -23.00 -15.70 -4.02
N ASN A 155 -21.99 -14.92 -4.37
CA ASN A 155 -21.72 -13.61 -3.79
C ASN A 155 -22.00 -12.54 -4.87
N ILE A 156 -22.79 -11.53 -4.52
CA ILE A 156 -23.02 -10.34 -5.36
C ILE A 156 -22.54 -9.14 -4.55
N THR A 157 -21.56 -8.41 -5.08
CA THR A 157 -20.94 -7.27 -4.41
C THR A 157 -21.12 -6.04 -5.29
N GLY A 158 -21.71 -4.98 -4.74
CA GLY A 158 -21.62 -3.63 -5.32
C GLY A 158 -20.25 -3.06 -4.96
N ILE A 159 -19.67 -2.26 -5.83
CA ILE A 159 -18.38 -1.63 -5.63
C ILE A 159 -18.52 -0.15 -5.95
N TYR A 160 -18.10 0.69 -4.99
CA TYR A 160 -17.92 2.11 -5.20
C TYR A 160 -16.57 2.51 -4.62
N THR A 161 -15.68 3.04 -5.48
CA THR A 161 -14.36 3.54 -5.09
C THR A 161 -14.26 5.00 -5.45
N LYS A 162 -13.74 5.80 -4.52
CA LYS A 162 -13.48 7.23 -4.70
C LYS A 162 -12.01 7.50 -4.43
N THR A 163 -11.26 7.91 -5.47
CA THR A 163 -9.84 8.25 -5.38
C THR A 163 -9.65 9.75 -5.52
N ARG A 164 -8.89 10.34 -4.61
CA ARG A 164 -8.62 11.79 -4.57
C ARG A 164 -7.15 12.05 -4.31
N TYR A 165 -6.59 12.99 -5.08
CA TYR A 165 -5.24 13.51 -4.92
C TYR A 165 -5.30 14.96 -4.45
N GLU A 166 -4.36 15.39 -3.61
CA GLU A 166 -4.32 16.75 -3.10
C GLU A 166 -3.84 17.73 -4.18
N ILE A 167 -2.76 17.38 -4.88
CA ILE A 167 -2.09 18.22 -5.91
C ILE A 167 -2.53 17.80 -7.30
N GLN A 168 -2.38 16.54 -7.66
CA GLN A 168 -2.65 16.01 -9.01
C GLN A 168 -4.15 15.70 -9.22
N LYS A 169 -4.99 16.71 -9.09
CA LYS A 169 -6.44 16.57 -9.16
C LYS A 169 -6.97 15.96 -10.46
N GLN A 170 -6.22 16.07 -11.56
CA GLN A 170 -6.56 15.39 -12.83
C GLN A 170 -6.64 13.86 -12.71
N ARG A 171 -6.06 13.28 -11.64
CA ARG A 171 -6.16 11.85 -11.33
C ARG A 171 -7.36 11.49 -10.43
N ASN A 172 -8.14 12.49 -10.00
CA ASN A 172 -9.33 12.24 -9.21
C ASN A 172 -10.33 11.42 -10.02
N SER A 173 -10.78 10.31 -9.44
CA SER A 173 -11.69 9.39 -10.12
C SER A 173 -12.75 8.82 -9.18
N ASP A 174 -13.90 8.51 -9.75
CA ASP A 174 -14.98 7.75 -9.13
C ASP A 174 -15.19 6.47 -9.95
N ARG A 175 -15.17 5.31 -9.29
CA ARG A 175 -15.43 4.01 -9.88
C ARG A 175 -16.70 3.45 -9.28
N SER A 176 -17.61 2.99 -10.11
CA SER A 176 -18.84 2.33 -9.68
C SER A 176 -19.12 1.06 -10.48
N GLY A 177 -19.67 0.04 -9.83
CA GLY A 177 -19.94 -1.20 -10.53
C GLY A 177 -20.33 -2.34 -9.61
N GLY A 178 -20.12 -3.56 -10.10
CA GLY A 178 -20.44 -4.76 -9.35
C GLY A 178 -19.68 -6.00 -9.78
N LEU A 179 -19.66 -6.96 -8.88
CA LEU A 179 -19.05 -8.27 -9.05
C LEU A 179 -20.05 -9.34 -8.65
N ALA A 180 -20.14 -10.40 -9.44
CA ALA A 180 -20.84 -11.63 -9.09
C ALA A 180 -19.84 -12.80 -9.10
N ARG A 181 -19.79 -13.58 -8.03
CA ARG A 181 -18.95 -14.77 -7.89
C ARG A 181 -19.78 -15.97 -7.46
N TRP A 182 -19.69 -17.05 -8.23
CA TRP A 182 -20.09 -18.38 -7.79
C TRP A 182 -18.87 -19.13 -7.29
N SER A 183 -19.01 -19.82 -6.15
CA SER A 183 -17.95 -20.64 -5.55
C SER A 183 -18.49 -22.00 -5.18
N HIS A 184 -17.72 -23.05 -5.46
CA HIS A 184 -18.01 -24.44 -5.15
C HIS A 184 -16.88 -25.04 -4.31
N ALA A 185 -17.19 -25.50 -3.10
CA ALA A 185 -16.24 -26.18 -2.23
C ALA A 185 -15.99 -27.61 -2.73
N LEU A 186 -14.80 -27.88 -3.27
CA LEU A 186 -14.37 -29.21 -3.68
C LEU A 186 -14.00 -30.09 -2.49
N SER A 187 -13.48 -29.46 -1.44
CA SER A 187 -13.09 -30.09 -0.18
C SER A 187 -13.10 -29.05 0.95
N PRO A 188 -12.91 -29.45 2.22
CA PRO A 188 -12.76 -28.49 3.32
C PRO A 188 -11.59 -27.51 3.18
N VAL A 189 -10.66 -27.77 2.28
CA VAL A 189 -9.42 -27.00 2.09
C VAL A 189 -9.26 -26.45 0.67
N SER A 190 -10.23 -26.65 -0.22
CA SER A 190 -10.14 -26.17 -1.60
C SER A 190 -11.49 -25.80 -2.20
N ASN A 191 -11.50 -24.73 -2.97
CA ASN A 191 -12.67 -24.24 -3.72
C ASN A 191 -12.30 -23.88 -5.15
N MET A 192 -13.30 -23.98 -6.03
CA MET A 192 -13.25 -23.39 -7.36
C MET A 192 -14.42 -22.45 -7.56
N GLY A 193 -14.34 -21.57 -8.55
CA GLY A 193 -15.44 -20.66 -8.85
C GLY A 193 -15.27 -19.91 -10.15
N VAL A 194 -16.29 -19.15 -10.46
CA VAL A 194 -16.30 -18.19 -11.60
C VAL A 194 -16.72 -16.84 -11.06
N SER A 195 -16.03 -15.79 -11.46
CA SER A 195 -16.39 -14.42 -11.14
C SER A 195 -16.50 -13.58 -12.41
N VAL A 196 -17.46 -12.68 -12.42
CA VAL A 196 -17.63 -11.66 -13.46
C VAL A 196 -17.82 -10.31 -12.78
N SER A 197 -17.23 -9.27 -13.34
CA SER A 197 -17.39 -7.89 -12.85
C SER A 197 -17.54 -6.91 -14.00
N ALA A 198 -18.24 -5.81 -13.72
CA ALA A 198 -18.38 -4.68 -14.64
C ALA A 198 -18.31 -3.39 -13.82
N PHE A 199 -17.52 -2.43 -14.31
CA PHE A 199 -17.29 -1.13 -13.68
C PHE A 199 -17.35 -0.03 -14.73
N GLU A 200 -17.80 1.13 -14.29
CA GLU A 200 -17.62 2.41 -14.96
C GLU A 200 -16.65 3.25 -14.13
N VAL A 201 -15.70 3.90 -14.77
CA VAL A 201 -14.72 4.78 -14.14
C VAL A 201 -14.80 6.14 -14.81
N GLU A 202 -14.97 7.19 -13.99
CA GLU A 202 -15.00 8.59 -14.40
C GLU A 202 -13.86 9.36 -13.73
N TYR A 203 -13.04 10.07 -14.54
CA TYR A 203 -12.06 11.02 -14.03
C TYR A 203 -12.70 12.39 -13.90
N THR A 204 -12.95 12.82 -12.66
CA THR A 204 -13.85 13.95 -12.35
C THR A 204 -13.34 15.32 -12.80
N GLU A 205 -12.03 15.46 -13.03
CA GLU A 205 -11.40 16.74 -13.45
C GLU A 205 -11.03 16.76 -14.94
N ILE A 206 -11.25 15.65 -15.66
CA ILE A 206 -10.99 15.55 -17.09
C ILE A 206 -12.33 15.35 -17.79
N PRO A 207 -12.85 16.35 -18.53
CA PRO A 207 -14.12 16.24 -19.22
C PRO A 207 -14.15 15.03 -20.18
N ASP A 208 -15.24 14.29 -20.15
CA ASP A 208 -15.52 13.15 -21.04
C ASP A 208 -14.54 11.97 -20.94
N TYR A 209 -13.68 11.95 -19.91
CA TYR A 209 -12.80 10.80 -19.68
C TYR A 209 -13.51 9.75 -18.83
N VAL A 210 -14.32 8.95 -19.50
CA VAL A 210 -15.08 7.84 -18.91
C VAL A 210 -14.78 6.57 -19.68
N TYR A 211 -14.64 5.44 -18.97
CA TYR A 211 -14.51 4.14 -19.60
C TYR A 211 -15.21 3.02 -18.83
N ASP A 212 -15.57 1.98 -19.57
CA ASP A 212 -16.14 0.75 -19.04
C ASP A 212 -15.09 -0.34 -18.96
N GLN A 213 -15.06 -1.07 -17.85
CA GLN A 213 -14.21 -2.25 -17.68
C GLN A 213 -15.05 -3.47 -17.31
N GLN A 214 -14.82 -4.59 -17.99
CA GLN A 214 -15.48 -5.87 -17.74
C GLN A 214 -14.41 -6.96 -17.57
N ASN A 215 -14.62 -7.84 -16.59
CA ASN A 215 -13.67 -8.91 -16.29
C ASN A 215 -14.44 -10.22 -16.06
N ALA A 216 -13.83 -11.32 -16.49
CA ALA A 216 -14.35 -12.67 -16.22
C ALA A 216 -13.18 -13.59 -15.84
N TYR A 217 -13.33 -14.31 -14.72
CA TYR A 217 -12.26 -15.18 -14.19
C TYR A 217 -12.82 -16.55 -13.79
N PHE A 218 -12.03 -17.57 -14.05
CA PHE A 218 -12.06 -18.83 -13.31
C PHE A 218 -11.12 -18.73 -12.11
N ASN A 219 -11.58 -19.16 -10.93
CA ASN A 219 -10.82 -19.07 -9.70
C ASN A 219 -10.65 -20.47 -9.10
N TYR A 220 -9.49 -20.74 -8.52
CA TYR A 220 -9.21 -21.93 -7.73
C TYR A 220 -8.33 -21.57 -6.53
N ASP A 221 -8.80 -21.90 -5.32
CA ASP A 221 -8.11 -21.60 -4.08
C ASP A 221 -7.91 -22.89 -3.28
N ALA A 222 -6.74 -23.07 -2.68
CA ALA A 222 -6.49 -24.16 -1.75
C ALA A 222 -5.61 -23.74 -0.57
N SER A 223 -6.01 -24.15 0.63
CA SER A 223 -5.31 -23.89 1.87
C SER A 223 -4.96 -25.21 2.55
N LEU A 224 -3.79 -25.73 2.23
CA LEU A 224 -3.24 -26.96 2.79
C LEU A 224 -2.44 -26.63 4.06
N ARG A 225 -2.09 -27.63 4.84
CA ARG A 225 -1.39 -27.47 6.12
C ARG A 225 -0.15 -26.58 6.08
N LYS A 226 0.59 -26.64 4.97
CA LYS A 226 1.86 -25.89 4.80
C LYS A 226 1.91 -25.09 3.50
N LEU A 227 0.95 -25.25 2.62
CA LEU A 227 0.92 -24.64 1.31
C LEU A 227 -0.43 -24.00 1.06
N ASN A 228 -0.44 -22.69 0.86
CA ASN A 228 -1.61 -21.96 0.38
C ASN A 228 -1.32 -21.56 -1.07
N TYR A 229 -2.28 -21.69 -1.95
CA TYR A 229 -2.17 -21.20 -3.30
C TYR A 229 -3.52 -20.76 -3.85
N SER A 230 -3.48 -19.74 -4.68
CA SER A 230 -4.63 -19.26 -5.43
C SER A 230 -4.28 -19.10 -6.91
N LEU A 231 -5.27 -19.30 -7.74
CA LEU A 231 -5.19 -19.17 -9.18
C LEU A 231 -6.46 -18.52 -9.67
N SER A 232 -6.33 -17.38 -10.34
CA SER A 232 -7.40 -16.74 -11.11
C SER A 232 -6.92 -16.59 -12.55
N LEU A 233 -7.64 -17.16 -13.48
CA LEU A 233 -7.38 -17.07 -14.92
C LEU A 233 -8.58 -16.47 -15.62
N GLY A 234 -8.38 -15.45 -16.43
CA GLY A 234 -9.49 -14.73 -17.00
C GLY A 234 -9.14 -13.84 -18.17
N TYR A 235 -10.03 -12.91 -18.41
CA TYR A 235 -9.95 -11.96 -19.50
C TYR A 235 -10.49 -10.61 -19.07
N ASN A 236 -9.75 -9.55 -19.40
CA ASN A 236 -10.18 -8.17 -19.22
C ASN A 236 -10.59 -7.58 -20.57
N LEU A 237 -11.65 -6.80 -20.54
CA LEU A 237 -12.15 -5.98 -21.62
C LEU A 237 -12.36 -4.57 -21.10
N THR A 238 -11.77 -3.58 -21.74
CA THR A 238 -12.03 -2.16 -21.45
C THR A 238 -12.46 -1.45 -22.73
N LYS A 239 -13.37 -0.48 -22.58
CA LYS A 239 -13.90 0.34 -23.68
C LYS A 239 -13.79 1.81 -23.31
N GLN A 240 -13.10 2.57 -24.16
CA GLN A 240 -12.89 4.00 -23.99
C GLN A 240 -13.03 4.69 -25.34
N ASN A 241 -13.86 5.74 -25.44
CA ASN A 241 -14.03 6.56 -26.64
C ASN A 241 -14.32 5.75 -27.91
N GLY A 242 -14.98 4.58 -27.80
CA GLY A 242 -15.27 3.69 -28.91
C GLY A 242 -14.16 2.71 -29.28
N GLU A 243 -12.99 2.83 -28.70
CA GLU A 243 -11.92 1.85 -28.79
C GLU A 243 -12.10 0.74 -27.75
N GLU A 244 -11.67 -0.47 -28.11
CA GLU A 244 -11.81 -1.66 -27.27
C GLU A 244 -10.45 -2.33 -27.10
N TYR A 245 -10.01 -2.43 -25.84
CA TYR A 245 -8.78 -3.11 -25.45
C TYR A 245 -9.10 -4.43 -24.75
N LYS A 246 -8.37 -5.48 -25.09
CA LYS A 246 -8.56 -6.83 -24.57
C LYS A 246 -7.24 -7.43 -24.17
N ALA A 247 -7.18 -8.01 -22.98
CA ALA A 247 -6.01 -8.74 -22.52
C ALA A 247 -6.39 -10.00 -21.74
N PRO A 248 -5.61 -11.09 -21.87
CA PRO A 248 -5.67 -12.17 -20.91
C PRO A 248 -5.28 -11.63 -19.54
N SER A 249 -5.92 -12.15 -18.50
CA SER A 249 -5.65 -11.73 -17.13
C SER A 249 -5.40 -12.95 -16.25
N TYR A 250 -4.42 -12.87 -15.40
CA TYR A 250 -4.15 -13.90 -14.40
C TYR A 250 -3.70 -13.28 -13.08
N ASP A 251 -4.04 -13.98 -12.00
CA ASP A 251 -3.53 -13.72 -10.66
C ASP A 251 -3.21 -15.07 -10.04
N ILE A 252 -1.94 -15.31 -9.76
CA ILE A 252 -1.41 -16.58 -9.26
C ILE A 252 -0.58 -16.27 -8.03
N SER A 253 -0.92 -16.91 -6.91
CA SER A 253 -0.08 -16.80 -5.72
C SER A 253 0.09 -18.13 -5.02
N PHE A 254 1.22 -18.30 -4.36
CA PHE A 254 1.45 -19.40 -3.45
C PHE A 254 2.30 -18.97 -2.26
N ALA A 255 2.06 -19.59 -1.10
CA ALA A 255 2.87 -19.41 0.09
C ALA A 255 3.09 -20.77 0.77
N TYR A 256 4.35 -21.12 0.99
CA TYR A 256 4.76 -22.31 1.72
C TYR A 256 5.22 -21.90 3.13
N ASN A 257 4.54 -22.45 4.15
CA ASN A 257 4.81 -22.16 5.55
C ASN A 257 5.41 -23.39 6.24
N ALA A 258 6.65 -23.26 6.69
CA ALA A 258 7.32 -24.22 7.55
C ALA A 258 7.60 -23.60 8.92
N THR A 259 8.04 -24.39 9.90
CA THR A 259 8.36 -23.87 11.23
C THR A 259 9.47 -22.83 11.13
N GLY A 260 9.14 -21.56 11.38
CA GLY A 260 10.06 -20.43 11.34
C GLY A 260 10.52 -20.01 9.94
N GLN A 261 9.90 -20.51 8.88
CA GLN A 261 10.23 -20.14 7.51
C GLN A 261 8.94 -19.97 6.69
N THR A 262 8.89 -18.94 5.88
CA THR A 262 7.85 -18.72 4.88
C THR A 262 8.51 -18.38 3.56
N PHE A 263 8.09 -19.03 2.50
CA PHE A 263 8.45 -18.72 1.12
C PHE A 263 7.18 -18.51 0.33
N GLY A 264 7.13 -17.48 -0.51
CA GLY A 264 5.98 -17.24 -1.38
C GLY A 264 6.36 -16.55 -2.66
N ALA A 265 5.44 -16.61 -3.62
CA ALA A 265 5.50 -15.85 -4.86
C ALA A 265 4.09 -15.49 -5.32
N ALA A 266 3.98 -14.35 -6.01
CA ALA A 266 2.79 -13.91 -6.68
C ALA A 266 3.12 -13.41 -8.08
N PHE A 267 2.19 -13.61 -9.01
CA PHE A 267 2.25 -13.14 -10.39
C PHE A 267 0.88 -12.64 -10.80
N ILE A 268 0.82 -11.44 -11.34
CA ILE A 268 -0.41 -10.82 -11.79
C ILE A 268 -0.23 -10.22 -13.18
N SER A 269 -1.26 -10.32 -14.02
CA SER A 269 -1.38 -9.52 -15.25
C SER A 269 -2.83 -9.14 -15.48
N ARG A 270 -3.09 -7.86 -15.70
CA ARG A 270 -4.44 -7.32 -15.96
C ARG A 270 -4.38 -5.92 -16.52
N ILE A 271 -5.45 -5.49 -17.20
CA ILE A 271 -5.70 -4.08 -17.47
C ILE A 271 -6.25 -3.44 -16.18
N THR A 272 -5.68 -2.33 -15.78
CA THR A 272 -6.03 -1.58 -14.58
C THR A 272 -5.79 -0.08 -14.79
N ASP A 273 -5.93 0.72 -13.75
CA ASP A 273 -5.77 2.17 -13.74
C ASP A 273 -5.47 2.69 -12.33
N THR A 274 -5.26 3.99 -12.20
CA THR A 274 -5.01 4.65 -10.91
C THR A 274 -6.22 4.68 -9.97
N SER A 275 -7.44 4.43 -10.46
CA SER A 275 -8.66 4.44 -9.65
C SER A 275 -8.85 3.17 -8.83
N ASN A 276 -8.10 2.10 -9.13
CA ASN A 276 -8.25 0.80 -8.48
C ASN A 276 -7.61 0.72 -7.08
N GLY A 277 -6.93 1.78 -6.66
CA GLY A 277 -6.31 1.86 -5.33
C GLY A 277 -5.26 0.78 -5.09
N ASP A 278 -5.11 0.39 -3.83
CA ASP A 278 -4.14 -0.64 -3.41
C ASP A 278 -4.51 -2.06 -3.90
N ASN A 279 -5.72 -2.27 -4.45
CA ASN A 279 -6.11 -3.53 -5.08
C ASN A 279 -5.29 -3.87 -6.33
N ASN A 280 -4.46 -2.96 -6.82
CA ASN A 280 -3.51 -3.24 -7.90
C ASN A 280 -2.36 -4.16 -7.47
N ARG A 281 -2.07 -4.24 -6.19
CA ARG A 281 -1.04 -5.13 -5.64
C ARG A 281 -1.69 -6.36 -5.00
N GLY A 282 -1.22 -7.54 -5.35
CA GLY A 282 -1.68 -8.79 -4.73
C GLY A 282 -1.41 -8.78 -3.22
N ALA A 283 -2.21 -9.51 -2.45
CA ALA A 283 -2.23 -9.60 -0.98
C ALA A 283 -0.88 -9.98 -0.29
N ILE A 284 0.20 -10.15 -1.02
CA ILE A 284 1.51 -10.58 -0.52
C ILE A 284 2.40 -9.37 -0.15
N MET A 285 2.08 -8.16 -0.61
CA MET A 285 2.92 -6.97 -0.40
C MET A 285 2.61 -6.16 0.86
N GLU A 286 1.73 -6.63 1.73
CA GLU A 286 1.26 -5.90 2.93
C GLU A 286 2.32 -5.62 4.02
N GLU A 287 3.53 -6.20 3.93
CA GLU A 287 4.51 -6.08 5.02
C GLU A 287 5.82 -5.35 4.66
N ALA A 288 5.97 -4.82 3.46
CA ALA A 288 7.09 -3.92 3.19
C ALA A 288 6.79 -2.55 3.81
N GLU A 289 7.68 -2.05 4.68
CA GLU A 289 7.62 -0.65 5.16
C GLU A 289 7.27 0.27 3.98
N ALA A 290 6.37 1.21 4.24
CA ALA A 290 5.81 2.13 3.27
C ALA A 290 6.93 2.82 2.46
N VAL A 291 7.36 2.16 1.43
CA VAL A 291 8.02 2.83 0.33
C VAL A 291 6.92 3.59 -0.35
N VAL A 292 7.16 4.87 -0.56
CA VAL A 292 6.29 5.75 -1.32
C VAL A 292 5.72 4.97 -2.49
N ASP A 293 4.40 4.83 -2.50
CA ASP A 293 3.73 4.09 -3.56
C ASP A 293 3.92 4.86 -4.86
N ALA A 294 4.86 4.39 -5.67
CA ALA A 294 5.16 4.94 -6.97
C ALA A 294 4.18 4.47 -8.05
N SER A 295 2.98 3.98 -7.67
CA SER A 295 2.02 3.46 -8.63
C SER A 295 1.45 4.56 -9.52
N ALA A 296 1.43 4.27 -10.80
CA ALA A 296 0.72 4.89 -11.92
C ALA A 296 0.61 6.44 -11.94
N LEU A 297 1.31 7.08 -12.86
CA LEU A 297 1.46 8.53 -12.95
C LEU A 297 0.39 9.26 -13.77
N GLY A 298 -0.40 8.58 -14.57
CA GLY A 298 -1.37 9.18 -15.49
C GLY A 298 -2.83 8.90 -15.16
N ALA A 299 -3.76 9.77 -15.60
CA ALA A 299 -5.16 9.45 -15.73
C ALA A 299 -5.36 8.57 -16.96
N ASP A 300 -4.82 7.35 -16.96
CA ASP A 300 -4.89 6.43 -18.10
C ASP A 300 -5.02 4.99 -17.61
N GLN A 301 -5.41 4.13 -18.53
CA GLN A 301 -5.41 2.69 -18.34
C GLN A 301 -4.08 2.12 -18.77
N PHE A 302 -3.62 1.12 -18.07
CA PHE A 302 -2.40 0.40 -18.40
C PHE A 302 -2.57 -1.10 -18.17
N LYS A 303 -1.80 -1.88 -18.91
CA LYS A 303 -1.64 -3.28 -18.62
C LYS A 303 -0.54 -3.42 -17.58
N LEU A 304 -0.91 -3.88 -16.39
CA LEU A 304 0.00 -4.23 -15.31
C LEU A 304 0.42 -5.67 -15.46
N THR A 305 1.74 -5.92 -15.47
CA THR A 305 2.32 -7.26 -15.32
C THR A 305 3.31 -7.21 -14.16
N ALA A 306 3.03 -7.93 -13.08
CA ALA A 306 3.90 -7.90 -11.90
C ALA A 306 4.20 -9.30 -11.38
N GLY A 307 5.39 -9.46 -10.80
CA GLY A 307 5.84 -10.68 -10.11
C GLY A 307 6.57 -10.32 -8.83
N ASP A 308 6.28 -11.05 -7.76
CA ASP A 308 6.90 -10.90 -6.45
C ASP A 308 7.31 -12.26 -5.91
N ILE A 309 8.51 -12.34 -5.31
CA ILE A 309 9.03 -13.52 -4.62
C ILE A 309 9.58 -13.07 -3.28
N PHE A 310 9.14 -13.71 -2.20
CA PHE A 310 9.65 -13.40 -0.88
C PHE A 310 10.07 -14.65 -0.09
N TYR A 311 11.03 -14.45 0.79
CA TYR A 311 11.47 -15.43 1.76
C TYR A 311 11.63 -14.78 3.12
N ARG A 312 11.01 -15.36 4.15
CA ARG A 312 11.16 -14.93 5.54
C ARG A 312 11.65 -16.11 6.38
N ASN A 313 12.61 -15.85 7.26
CA ASN A 313 13.14 -16.83 8.19
C ASN A 313 13.31 -16.23 9.59
N THR A 314 12.63 -16.81 10.57
CA THR A 314 12.72 -16.46 11.99
C THR A 314 13.41 -17.56 12.81
N SER A 315 13.94 -18.58 12.15
CA SER A 315 14.60 -19.74 12.80
C SER A 315 16.12 -19.81 12.60
N LEU A 316 16.71 -18.83 11.91
CA LEU A 316 18.17 -18.73 11.70
C LEU A 316 18.92 -18.70 13.03
N CYS A 317 18.41 -18.00 13.99
CA CYS A 317 18.84 -18.04 15.39
C CYS A 317 17.62 -17.71 16.27
N GLY A 318 17.66 -18.06 17.56
CA GLY A 318 16.52 -17.85 18.45
C GLY A 318 16.09 -16.38 18.67
N ARG A 319 16.80 -15.42 18.05
CA ARG A 319 16.59 -13.97 18.23
C ARG A 319 16.77 -13.18 16.94
N CYS A 320 16.92 -13.83 15.79
CA CYS A 320 17.07 -13.13 14.52
C CYS A 320 15.95 -13.47 13.53
N SER A 321 15.69 -12.53 12.65
CA SER A 321 14.85 -12.72 11.48
C SER A 321 15.58 -12.20 10.23
N LEU A 322 15.32 -12.86 9.11
CA LEU A 322 15.77 -12.46 7.78
C LEU A 322 14.54 -12.40 6.88
N SER A 323 14.37 -11.31 6.16
CA SER A 323 13.38 -11.16 5.10
C SER A 323 14.09 -10.76 3.82
N LEU A 324 13.76 -11.44 2.73
CA LEU A 324 14.24 -11.14 1.38
C LEU A 324 13.04 -11.04 0.46
N GLN A 325 13.00 -10.02 -0.38
CA GLN A 325 11.94 -9.82 -1.37
C GLN A 325 12.54 -9.32 -2.68
N VAL A 326 12.03 -9.82 -3.78
CA VAL A 326 12.36 -9.34 -5.12
C VAL A 326 11.06 -9.21 -5.89
N SER A 327 10.83 -8.05 -6.49
CA SER A 327 9.66 -7.79 -7.33
C SER A 327 10.06 -7.18 -8.66
N ARG A 328 9.27 -7.47 -9.69
CA ARG A 328 9.30 -6.83 -11.00
C ARG A 328 7.88 -6.41 -11.35
N GLU A 329 7.74 -5.20 -11.82
CA GLU A 329 6.47 -4.61 -12.26
C GLU A 329 6.71 -3.93 -13.61
N GLU A 330 5.79 -4.14 -14.54
CA GLU A 330 5.78 -3.59 -15.89
C GLU A 330 4.42 -2.97 -16.12
N GLU A 331 4.38 -1.68 -16.43
CA GLU A 331 3.19 -0.90 -16.73
C GLU A 331 3.23 -0.45 -18.19
N GLU A 332 2.40 -1.05 -19.03
CA GLU A 332 2.20 -0.67 -20.45
C GLU A 332 0.96 0.24 -20.54
N TYR A 333 1.15 1.56 -20.66
CA TYR A 333 0.07 2.53 -20.77
C TYR A 333 -0.60 2.45 -22.16
N LEU A 334 -1.93 2.59 -22.19
CA LEU A 334 -2.69 2.45 -23.42
C LEU A 334 -2.70 3.73 -24.28
N SER A 335 -2.65 4.91 -23.66
CA SER A 335 -2.69 6.20 -24.34
C SER A 335 -1.44 7.05 -24.06
N LEU A 336 -0.90 7.01 -22.85
CA LEU A 336 0.28 7.74 -22.40
C LEU A 336 1.52 6.83 -22.47
N THR A 337 1.90 6.40 -23.69
CA THR A 337 2.97 5.39 -23.89
C THR A 337 4.31 5.83 -23.32
N GLU A 338 4.57 7.16 -23.26
CA GLU A 338 5.75 7.75 -22.63
C GLU A 338 5.87 7.48 -21.12
N GLU A 339 4.76 7.09 -20.47
CA GLU A 339 4.73 6.70 -19.06
C GLU A 339 4.97 5.20 -18.85
N SER A 340 5.02 4.41 -19.93
CA SER A 340 5.28 2.98 -19.87
C SER A 340 6.65 2.71 -19.26
N ASN A 341 6.70 1.85 -18.26
CA ASN A 341 7.92 1.62 -17.52
C ASN A 341 8.02 0.21 -16.94
N THR A 342 9.24 -0.20 -16.61
CA THR A 342 9.55 -1.42 -15.87
C THR A 342 10.25 -1.05 -14.57
N SER A 343 9.72 -1.50 -13.44
CA SER A 343 10.32 -1.36 -12.11
C SER A 343 10.82 -2.71 -11.60
N ASN A 344 12.09 -2.77 -11.18
CA ASN A 344 12.68 -3.93 -10.53
C ASN A 344 13.12 -3.54 -9.13
N ARG A 345 12.68 -4.27 -8.12
CA ARG A 345 12.94 -3.95 -6.71
C ARG A 345 13.46 -5.14 -5.95
N GLY A 346 14.46 -4.91 -5.11
CA GLY A 346 14.97 -5.90 -4.16
C GLY A 346 15.03 -5.30 -2.76
N ILE A 347 14.57 -6.06 -1.75
CA ILE A 347 14.60 -5.68 -0.35
C ILE A 347 15.23 -6.82 0.44
N ALA A 348 16.15 -6.50 1.36
CA ALA A 348 16.71 -7.41 2.33
C ALA A 348 16.67 -6.76 3.71
N THR A 349 16.07 -7.44 4.70
CA THR A 349 16.01 -6.96 6.08
C THR A 349 16.53 -8.05 7.02
N PHE A 350 17.44 -7.68 7.90
CA PHE A 350 17.93 -8.53 8.97
C PHE A 350 17.69 -7.85 10.30
N ALA A 351 16.99 -8.52 11.22
CA ALA A 351 16.78 -8.01 12.56
C ALA A 351 17.33 -8.97 13.61
N TYR A 352 17.89 -8.42 14.70
CA TYR A 352 18.41 -9.16 15.83
C TYR A 352 17.95 -8.55 17.16
N SER A 353 17.32 -9.35 18.01
CA SER A 353 16.87 -8.93 19.34
C SER A 353 17.90 -9.31 20.41
N PHE A 354 18.65 -8.33 20.92
CA PHE A 354 19.59 -8.54 22.03
C PHE A 354 18.88 -8.94 23.32
N LYS A 355 17.74 -8.26 23.59
CA LYS A 355 16.84 -8.46 24.72
C LYS A 355 15.41 -8.23 24.23
N ALA A 356 14.44 -8.48 25.09
CA ALA A 356 13.03 -8.29 24.76
C ALA A 356 12.67 -6.86 24.29
N ASN A 357 13.47 -5.88 24.64
CA ASN A 357 13.23 -4.47 24.37
C ASN A 357 14.42 -3.75 23.71
N THR A 358 15.39 -4.49 23.20
CA THR A 358 16.56 -3.92 22.49
C THR A 358 16.74 -4.70 21.20
N SER A 359 16.65 -4.05 20.06
CA SER A 359 16.81 -4.65 18.74
C SER A 359 17.76 -3.86 17.86
N PHE A 360 18.41 -4.57 16.99
CA PHE A 360 19.20 -4.07 15.88
C PHE A 360 18.51 -4.48 14.60
N GLU A 361 18.47 -3.59 13.62
CA GLU A 361 17.96 -3.87 12.28
C GLU A 361 18.91 -3.30 11.23
N TYR A 362 19.09 -4.05 10.18
CA TYR A 362 19.72 -3.63 8.95
C TYR A 362 18.76 -3.89 7.80
N SER A 363 18.48 -2.89 7.01
CA SER A 363 17.70 -3.00 5.78
C SER A 363 18.49 -2.47 4.58
N TYR A 364 18.33 -3.11 3.45
CA TYR A 364 18.82 -2.68 2.16
C TYR A 364 17.71 -2.80 1.14
N GLN A 365 17.50 -1.73 0.40
CA GLN A 365 16.56 -1.68 -0.71
C GLN A 365 17.26 -1.15 -1.95
N ARG A 366 16.93 -1.72 -3.09
CA ARG A 366 17.33 -1.21 -4.41
C ARG A 366 16.13 -1.27 -5.33
N THR A 367 15.85 -0.16 -6.01
CA THR A 367 14.80 -0.03 -7.02
C THR A 367 15.43 0.49 -8.31
N LYS A 368 15.16 -0.16 -9.43
CA LYS A 368 15.52 0.30 -10.77
C LYS A 368 14.24 0.54 -11.54
N ILE A 369 14.06 1.74 -12.10
CA ILE A 369 12.96 2.10 -12.97
C ILE A 369 13.53 2.41 -14.35
N GLU A 370 12.95 1.83 -15.40
CA GLU A 370 13.31 2.00 -16.80
C GLU A 370 12.06 2.41 -17.57
N PHE A 371 12.09 3.57 -18.23
CA PHE A 371 11.01 4.03 -19.09
C PHE A 371 11.25 3.56 -20.52
N GLU A 372 10.18 3.12 -21.22
CA GLU A 372 10.33 2.53 -22.56
C GLU A 372 10.71 3.55 -23.63
N GLU A 373 10.24 4.80 -23.53
CA GLU A 373 10.42 5.82 -24.55
C GLU A 373 11.40 6.94 -24.14
N ASP A 374 11.84 7.00 -22.86
CA ASP A 374 12.70 8.06 -22.34
C ASP A 374 13.76 7.56 -21.35
N ASP A 375 14.89 7.10 -21.89
CA ASP A 375 16.04 6.61 -21.10
C ASP A 375 16.59 7.69 -20.13
N LEU A 376 16.30 8.98 -20.36
CA LEU A 376 16.74 10.06 -19.46
C LEU A 376 16.01 10.01 -18.12
N ARG A 377 14.80 9.48 -18.08
CA ARG A 377 14.03 9.30 -16.84
C ARG A 377 14.39 8.05 -16.07
N ASP A 378 15.26 7.20 -16.63
CA ASP A 378 15.72 5.99 -15.95
C ASP A 378 16.41 6.31 -14.63
N SER A 379 16.15 5.51 -13.62
CA SER A 379 16.77 5.70 -12.32
C SER A 379 17.08 4.39 -11.59
N ILE A 380 18.10 4.44 -10.75
CA ILE A 380 18.46 3.40 -9.79
C ILE A 380 18.58 4.04 -8.42
N ASP A 381 17.68 3.70 -7.53
CA ASP A 381 17.67 4.14 -6.14
C ASP A 381 18.15 3.03 -5.21
N SER A 382 19.07 3.31 -4.31
CA SER A 382 19.55 2.40 -3.30
C SER A 382 19.45 3.06 -1.92
N LEU A 383 18.91 2.32 -0.95
CA LEU A 383 18.80 2.75 0.45
C LEU A 383 19.37 1.65 1.35
N SER A 384 20.37 2.00 2.14
CA SER A 384 20.89 1.18 3.23
C SER A 384 20.58 1.84 4.56
N ARG A 385 19.98 1.13 5.51
CA ARG A 385 19.69 1.65 6.86
C ARG A 385 20.14 0.68 7.93
N VAL A 386 20.79 1.22 8.94
CA VAL A 386 21.13 0.53 10.19
C VAL A 386 20.41 1.24 11.31
N GLN A 387 19.73 0.50 12.17
CA GLN A 387 18.96 1.06 13.28
C GLN A 387 19.19 0.24 14.55
N LEU A 388 19.38 0.94 15.67
CA LEU A 388 19.38 0.38 17.02
C LEU A 388 18.18 0.96 17.77
N GLN A 389 17.31 0.11 18.30
CA GLN A 389 16.11 0.51 19.04
C GLN A 389 16.15 0.01 20.48
N GLN A 390 15.72 0.85 21.40
CA GLN A 390 15.56 0.55 22.82
C GLN A 390 14.16 0.96 23.30
N GLY A 391 13.36 -0.01 23.69
CA GLY A 391 12.08 0.23 24.36
C GLY A 391 12.22 0.32 25.89
N PHE A 392 11.42 1.16 26.51
CA PHE A 392 11.36 1.35 27.96
C PHE A 392 9.96 0.97 28.48
N ARG A 393 9.90 0.43 29.69
CA ARG A 393 8.65 -0.07 30.28
C ARG A 393 7.55 0.97 30.45
N PHE A 394 7.91 2.25 30.51
CA PHE A 394 6.96 3.36 30.65
C PHE A 394 6.41 3.86 29.30
N GLY A 395 6.63 3.13 28.20
CA GLY A 395 6.06 3.43 26.90
C GLY A 395 6.95 4.26 25.96
N LEU A 396 8.17 4.63 26.37
CA LEU A 396 9.13 5.34 25.50
C LEU A 396 9.93 4.33 24.67
N ASN A 397 10.00 4.57 23.36
CA ASN A 397 10.92 3.91 22.43
C ASN A 397 11.94 4.95 21.92
N LEU A 398 13.21 4.62 21.98
CA LEU A 398 14.28 5.43 21.41
C LEU A 398 14.97 4.63 20.30
N SER A 399 15.24 5.27 19.18
CA SER A 399 15.98 4.68 18.07
C SER A 399 17.08 5.62 17.62
N ALA A 400 18.26 5.05 17.35
CA ALA A 400 19.34 5.73 16.64
C ALA A 400 19.56 5.02 15.32
N TYR A 401 19.73 5.77 14.24
CA TYR A 401 19.92 5.18 12.93
C TYR A 401 20.94 5.95 12.07
N TYR A 402 21.48 5.22 11.12
CA TYR A 402 22.24 5.73 9.99
C TYR A 402 21.57 5.22 8.71
N ALA A 403 21.36 6.10 7.75
CA ALA A 403 20.86 5.73 6.43
C ALA A 403 21.77 6.34 5.35
N ALA A 404 22.09 5.55 4.34
CA ALA A 404 22.80 5.97 3.14
C ALA A 404 21.89 5.75 1.92
N ARG A 405 21.68 6.80 1.16
CA ARG A 405 20.91 6.80 -0.10
C ARG A 405 21.85 7.09 -1.25
N ASP A 406 21.62 6.42 -2.36
CA ASP A 406 22.33 6.63 -3.63
C ASP A 406 21.28 6.56 -4.74
N ARG A 407 21.19 7.61 -5.54
CA ARG A 407 20.37 7.66 -6.74
C ARG A 407 21.24 7.95 -7.95
N GLN A 408 21.16 7.08 -8.93
CA GLN A 408 21.68 7.27 -10.26
C GLN A 408 20.50 7.57 -11.19
N SER A 409 20.56 8.66 -11.96
CA SER A 409 19.51 9.07 -12.88
C SER A 409 20.11 9.38 -14.24
N GLY A 410 19.38 9.12 -15.31
CA GLY A 410 19.70 9.56 -16.65
C GLY A 410 19.50 11.07 -16.82
N THR A 411 18.62 11.69 -16.03
CA THR A 411 18.40 13.13 -16.02
C THR A 411 19.50 13.84 -15.26
N GLU A 412 20.12 14.85 -15.90
CA GLU A 412 21.16 15.70 -15.28
C GLU A 412 20.59 16.41 -14.03
N GLY A 413 21.34 16.41 -12.93
CA GLY A 413 20.94 17.03 -11.66
C GLY A 413 19.97 16.20 -10.80
N GLN A 414 19.52 15.02 -11.26
CA GLN A 414 18.62 14.13 -10.50
C GLN A 414 19.36 12.97 -9.81
N GLY A 415 20.66 12.80 -10.06
CA GLY A 415 21.51 11.87 -9.34
C GLY A 415 22.02 12.48 -8.04
N PHE A 416 22.12 11.70 -6.95
CA PHE A 416 22.65 12.19 -5.68
C PHE A 416 23.10 11.04 -4.76
N THR A 417 23.93 11.42 -3.80
CA THR A 417 24.22 10.60 -2.62
C THR A 417 23.87 11.39 -1.37
N GLU A 418 23.24 10.73 -0.39
CA GLU A 418 22.83 11.34 0.88
C GLU A 418 23.16 10.40 2.05
N ASN A 419 23.78 10.92 3.11
CA ASN A 419 23.96 10.23 4.37
C ASN A 419 23.17 10.94 5.47
N LEU A 420 22.37 10.16 6.21
CA LEU A 420 21.58 10.65 7.33
C LEU A 420 22.02 9.96 8.62
N VAL A 421 22.16 10.74 9.67
CA VAL A 421 22.31 10.23 11.03
C VAL A 421 21.18 10.79 11.86
N GLY A 422 20.34 9.93 12.44
CA GLY A 422 19.14 10.39 13.12
C GLY A 422 18.87 9.72 14.46
N LEU A 423 18.05 10.40 15.24
CA LEU A 423 17.51 9.96 16.52
C LEU A 423 16.01 10.14 16.52
N ARG A 424 15.29 9.07 16.86
CA ARG A 424 13.83 9.06 16.96
C ARG A 424 13.41 8.71 18.38
N ALA A 425 12.48 9.46 18.91
CA ALA A 425 11.78 9.18 20.16
C ALA A 425 10.29 9.01 19.86
N GLU A 426 9.71 7.95 20.38
CA GLU A 426 8.27 7.69 20.32
C GLU A 426 7.75 7.36 21.71
N TYR A 427 6.67 8.01 22.11
CA TYR A 427 6.02 7.75 23.38
C TYR A 427 4.60 7.22 23.16
N ILE A 428 4.38 5.97 23.59
CA ILE A 428 3.08 5.29 23.50
C ILE A 428 2.28 5.63 24.77
N LEU A 429 1.17 6.33 24.59
CA LEU A 429 0.20 6.62 25.63
C LEU A 429 -0.63 5.34 25.89
N ARG A 430 -0.63 4.86 27.12
CA ARG A 430 -1.35 3.65 27.56
C ARG A 430 -2.54 4.03 28.41
#